data_7d76cf8d786d226964dbc09f058e9eca
#
_entry.id   7d76cf8d786d226964dbc09f058e9eca
#
_cell.length_a   1.000
_cell.length_b   1.000
_cell.length_c   1.000
_cell.angle_alpha   90.00
_cell.angle_beta   90.00
_cell.angle_gamma   90.00
#
_symmetry.space_group_name_H-M   'P 1'
#
loop_
_entity.id
_entity.type
_entity.pdbx_description
1 polymer ?
#
loop_
_entity_poly.entity_id
_entity_poly.type
_entity_poly.pdbx_seq_one_letter_code
_entity_poly.pdbx_strand_id
1 'polypeptide(L)'
;MSKNDEINIYLVRHGEAGKSWDEDRDPGLSDRGKEQSRKLVSQLDDDFTLLNFKAISSPLARAQETAIPLQEKHGFDIEIYKNFAEIPSPGIEMSQRSAWLRGMFKVKVGDLESPQQDWRSSIIESIQGMQEDTIIFSHFMVINCVVGWINNFDNLVGFYPDNCSVTKILNRNGKLELTQEGNELSTVVQ
;
A
#
# COMPACT_ATOMS: atom_id res chain seq x y z
N MET A 1 20.10 23.83 8.19
CA MET A 1 18.75 23.40 7.80
C MET A 1 18.29 22.41 8.85
N SER A 2 17.27 22.73 9.64
CA SER A 2 16.72 21.75 10.59
C SER A 2 16.15 20.62 9.76
N LYS A 3 16.62 19.37 9.97
CA LYS A 3 15.94 18.19 9.48
C LYS A 3 14.52 18.28 10.01
N ASN A 4 13.53 18.15 9.13
CA ASN A 4 12.16 17.98 9.57
C ASN A 4 12.13 16.65 10.34
N ASP A 5 11.95 16.70 11.65
CA ASP A 5 11.94 15.51 12.50
C ASP A 5 10.65 14.68 12.30
N GLU A 6 9.74 15.19 11.49
CA GLU A 6 8.42 14.60 11.19
C GLU A 6 8.26 14.44 9.68
N ILE A 7 8.07 13.20 9.25
CA ILE A 7 7.88 12.83 7.85
C ILE A 7 6.48 12.26 7.68
N ASN A 8 5.71 12.84 6.77
CA ASN A 8 4.37 12.35 6.44
C ASN A 8 4.47 11.25 5.37
N ILE A 9 3.81 10.13 5.60
CA ILE A 9 3.79 8.98 4.70
C ILE A 9 2.33 8.63 4.40
N TYR A 10 2.00 8.62 3.12
CA TYR A 10 0.67 8.32 2.61
C TYR A 10 0.72 6.95 1.92
N LEU A 11 0.05 5.94 2.49
CA LEU A 11 -0.12 4.64 1.87
C LEU A 11 -1.44 4.60 1.12
N VAL A 12 -1.37 4.41 -0.19
CA VAL A 12 -2.52 4.32 -1.09
C VAL A 12 -2.71 2.87 -1.53
N ARG A 13 -3.87 2.29 -1.26
CA ARG A 13 -4.24 1.03 -1.88
C ARG A 13 -4.59 1.26 -3.35
N HIS A 14 -4.11 0.38 -4.25
CA HIS A 14 -4.47 0.45 -5.67
C HIS A 14 -6.00 0.41 -5.88
N GLY A 15 -6.47 0.96 -7.00
CA GLY A 15 -7.86 0.87 -7.46
C GLY A 15 -8.27 -0.57 -7.76
N GLU A 16 -9.54 -0.80 -8.03
CA GLU A 16 -10.05 -2.13 -8.37
C GLU A 16 -9.30 -2.74 -9.55
N ALA A 17 -8.82 -3.98 -9.38
CA ALA A 17 -8.12 -4.71 -10.43
C ALA A 17 -9.10 -5.24 -11.48
N GLY A 18 -8.67 -5.29 -12.75
CA GLY A 18 -9.49 -5.73 -13.87
C GLY A 18 -9.73 -7.24 -13.94
N LYS A 19 -8.91 -8.01 -13.23
CA LYS A 19 -9.01 -9.48 -13.12
C LYS A 19 -8.69 -9.95 -11.72
N SER A 20 -9.17 -11.12 -11.38
CA SER A 20 -8.83 -11.78 -10.12
C SER A 20 -7.39 -12.30 -10.12
N TRP A 21 -6.87 -12.61 -8.94
CA TRP A 21 -5.55 -13.18 -8.75
C TRP A 21 -5.39 -14.59 -9.33
N ASP A 22 -6.51 -15.28 -9.57
CA ASP A 22 -6.54 -16.62 -10.16
C ASP A 22 -6.53 -16.58 -11.69
N GLU A 23 -6.77 -15.40 -12.28
CA GLU A 23 -6.82 -15.22 -13.74
C GLU A 23 -5.59 -14.54 -14.32
N ASP A 24 -4.96 -13.64 -13.55
CA ASP A 24 -3.78 -12.90 -13.99
C ASP A 24 -2.83 -12.64 -12.80
N ARG A 25 -1.53 -12.73 -13.03
CA ARG A 25 -0.53 -12.47 -12.00
C ARG A 25 -0.33 -10.98 -11.73
N ASP A 26 -0.52 -10.15 -12.74
CA ASP A 26 -0.32 -8.71 -12.65
C ASP A 26 -1.40 -7.95 -13.44
N PRO A 27 -2.67 -8.05 -13.04
CA PRO A 27 -3.75 -7.35 -13.70
C PRO A 27 -3.61 -5.83 -13.49
N GLY A 28 -3.87 -5.06 -14.56
CA GLY A 28 -4.10 -3.63 -14.47
C GLY A 28 -5.43 -3.29 -13.80
N LEU A 29 -5.79 -2.02 -13.78
CA LEU A 29 -7.06 -1.54 -13.22
C LEU A 29 -8.26 -1.92 -14.10
N SER A 30 -9.40 -2.22 -13.45
CA SER A 30 -10.69 -2.21 -14.10
C SER A 30 -11.10 -0.79 -14.50
N ASP A 31 -12.16 -0.62 -15.31
CA ASP A 31 -12.68 0.71 -15.62
C ASP A 31 -13.14 1.45 -14.35
N ARG A 32 -13.70 0.70 -13.38
CA ARG A 32 -14.01 1.25 -12.06
C ARG A 32 -12.76 1.65 -11.29
N GLY A 33 -11.69 0.84 -11.34
CA GLY A 33 -10.41 1.16 -10.73
C GLY A 33 -9.79 2.44 -11.29
N LYS A 34 -9.89 2.64 -12.61
CA LYS A 34 -9.46 3.89 -13.27
C LYS A 34 -10.29 5.11 -12.82
N GLU A 35 -11.58 4.92 -12.61
CA GLU A 35 -12.42 5.99 -12.06
C GLU A 35 -12.07 6.31 -10.62
N GLN A 36 -11.82 5.27 -9.79
CA GLN A 36 -11.37 5.42 -8.41
C GLN A 36 -10.05 6.19 -8.35
N SER A 37 -9.08 5.88 -9.22
CA SER A 37 -7.79 6.58 -9.25
C SER A 37 -7.91 8.05 -9.64
N ARG A 38 -8.83 8.42 -10.54
CA ARG A 38 -9.11 9.83 -10.86
C ARG A 38 -9.74 10.58 -9.68
N LYS A 39 -10.65 9.94 -8.95
CA LYS A 39 -11.28 10.53 -7.75
C LYS A 39 -10.27 10.74 -6.61
N LEU A 40 -9.27 9.85 -6.49
CA LEU A 40 -8.19 9.98 -5.52
C LEU A 40 -7.45 11.32 -5.65
N VAL A 41 -7.27 11.82 -6.87
CA VAL A 41 -6.61 13.12 -7.11
C VAL A 41 -7.31 14.24 -6.36
N SER A 42 -8.65 14.30 -6.43
CA SER A 42 -9.42 15.33 -5.72
C SER A 42 -9.37 15.18 -4.19
N GLN A 43 -9.23 13.95 -3.69
CA GLN A 43 -9.11 13.70 -2.24
C GLN A 43 -7.76 14.16 -1.68
N LEU A 44 -6.73 14.17 -2.53
CA LEU A 44 -5.37 14.53 -2.13
C LEU A 44 -4.99 15.98 -2.45
N ASP A 45 -5.82 16.71 -3.20
CA ASP A 45 -5.49 18.07 -3.68
C ASP A 45 -5.09 19.02 -2.56
N ASP A 46 -5.82 19.01 -1.47
CA ASP A 46 -5.56 19.92 -0.35
C ASP A 46 -4.27 19.55 0.40
N ASP A 47 -3.90 18.26 0.39
CA ASP A 47 -2.71 17.76 1.07
C ASP A 47 -1.43 17.99 0.24
N PHE A 48 -1.53 17.92 -1.10
CA PHE A 48 -0.36 17.94 -2.00
C PHE A 48 0.00 19.32 -2.57
N THR A 49 -0.87 20.30 -2.50
CA THR A 49 -0.58 21.67 -2.99
C THR A 49 0.56 22.36 -2.23
N LEU A 50 0.93 21.85 -1.06
CA LEU A 50 1.90 22.48 -0.15
C LEU A 50 3.16 21.62 0.12
N LEU A 51 3.25 20.39 -0.39
CA LEU A 51 4.28 19.42 -0.01
C LEU A 51 5.19 19.07 -1.20
N ASN A 52 6.50 19.17 -1.01
CA ASN A 52 7.48 18.49 -1.82
C ASN A 52 7.52 17.02 -1.37
N PHE A 53 6.75 16.16 -1.98
CA PHE A 53 6.73 14.73 -1.64
C PHE A 53 7.44 13.88 -2.68
N LYS A 54 8.00 12.78 -2.21
CA LYS A 54 8.50 11.69 -3.04
C LYS A 54 7.35 10.75 -3.39
N ALA A 55 7.25 10.34 -4.66
CA ALA A 55 6.26 9.37 -5.10
C ALA A 55 6.91 8.01 -5.36
N ILE A 56 6.38 6.98 -4.74
CA ILE A 56 6.84 5.59 -4.86
C ILE A 56 5.66 4.70 -5.29
N SER A 57 5.92 3.72 -6.14
CA SER A 57 4.95 2.69 -6.48
C SER A 57 5.52 1.28 -6.35
N SER A 58 4.65 0.35 -6.02
CA SER A 58 4.85 -1.07 -6.26
C SER A 58 5.15 -1.33 -7.76
N PRO A 59 5.92 -2.36 -8.10
CA PRO A 59 6.15 -2.75 -9.49
C PRO A 59 4.90 -3.30 -10.20
N LEU A 60 3.83 -3.63 -9.48
CA LEU A 60 2.62 -4.24 -10.06
C LEU A 60 1.76 -3.20 -10.79
N ALA A 61 1.26 -3.59 -11.98
CA ALA A 61 0.57 -2.69 -12.92
C ALA A 61 -0.55 -1.88 -12.26
N ARG A 62 -1.43 -2.53 -11.49
CA ARG A 62 -2.55 -1.85 -10.83
C ARG A 62 -2.15 -0.73 -9.85
N ALA A 63 -0.99 -0.85 -9.20
CA ALA A 63 -0.49 0.19 -8.31
C ALA A 63 0.07 1.38 -9.14
N GLN A 64 0.85 1.08 -10.18
CA GLN A 64 1.38 2.10 -11.08
C GLN A 64 0.26 2.85 -11.80
N GLU A 65 -0.74 2.13 -12.35
CA GLU A 65 -1.90 2.75 -13.00
C GLU A 65 -2.74 3.61 -12.04
N THR A 66 -2.79 3.26 -10.74
CA THR A 66 -3.44 4.11 -9.73
C THR A 66 -2.73 5.44 -9.54
N ALA A 67 -1.42 5.48 -9.72
CA ALA A 67 -0.62 6.68 -9.56
C ALA A 67 -0.70 7.65 -10.76
N ILE A 68 -1.01 7.15 -11.97
CA ILE A 68 -0.98 7.93 -13.22
C ILE A 68 -1.76 9.26 -13.13
N PRO A 69 -3.04 9.31 -12.70
CA PRO A 69 -3.78 10.57 -12.68
C PRO A 69 -3.15 11.63 -11.77
N LEU A 70 -2.54 11.20 -10.66
CA LEU A 70 -1.86 12.11 -9.74
C LEU A 70 -0.52 12.58 -10.34
N GLN A 71 0.22 11.70 -11.00
CA GLN A 71 1.43 12.04 -11.74
C GLN A 71 1.16 13.04 -12.85
N GLU A 72 0.13 12.80 -13.68
CA GLU A 72 -0.27 13.70 -14.77
C GLU A 72 -0.63 15.10 -14.26
N LYS A 73 -1.30 15.19 -13.11
CA LYS A 73 -1.72 16.46 -12.52
C LYS A 73 -0.56 17.26 -11.91
N HIS A 74 0.34 16.60 -11.22
CA HIS A 74 1.39 17.25 -10.42
C HIS A 74 2.78 17.20 -11.04
N GLY A 75 2.99 16.39 -12.09
CA GLY A 75 4.25 16.35 -12.87
C GLY A 75 5.43 15.72 -12.14
N PHE A 76 5.21 14.87 -11.13
CA PHE A 76 6.27 14.20 -10.41
C PHE A 76 6.68 12.86 -11.04
N ASP A 77 7.92 12.44 -10.77
CA ASP A 77 8.40 11.11 -11.15
C ASP A 77 8.00 10.07 -10.08
N ILE A 78 7.66 8.85 -10.53
CA ILE A 78 7.33 7.74 -9.65
C ILE A 78 8.49 6.75 -9.64
N GLU A 79 9.08 6.56 -8.47
CA GLU A 79 10.11 5.54 -8.27
C GLU A 79 9.48 4.17 -7.98
N ILE A 80 10.02 3.11 -8.57
CA ILE A 80 9.50 1.74 -8.39
C ILE A 80 10.30 1.01 -7.31
N TYR A 81 9.63 0.65 -6.22
CA TYR A 81 10.22 -0.07 -5.10
C TYR A 81 9.63 -1.47 -4.98
N LYS A 82 10.45 -2.50 -5.20
CA LYS A 82 10.02 -3.92 -5.21
C LYS A 82 9.46 -4.41 -3.87
N ASN A 83 9.94 -3.88 -2.77
CA ASN A 83 9.48 -4.26 -1.42
C ASN A 83 8.03 -3.84 -1.13
N PHE A 84 7.48 -2.86 -1.86
CA PHE A 84 6.06 -2.51 -1.77
C PHE A 84 5.15 -3.33 -2.70
N ALA A 85 5.67 -4.40 -3.33
CA ALA A 85 4.84 -5.38 -4.01
C ALA A 85 3.94 -6.13 -3.02
N GLU A 86 2.84 -6.68 -3.52
CA GLU A 86 1.94 -7.51 -2.70
C GLU A 86 2.67 -8.75 -2.16
N ILE A 87 2.15 -9.31 -1.08
CA ILE A 87 2.74 -10.43 -0.34
C ILE A 87 3.26 -11.53 -1.28
N PRO A 88 4.51 -11.97 -1.14
CA PRO A 88 5.08 -13.00 -2.01
C PRO A 88 4.40 -14.36 -1.80
N SER A 89 4.10 -15.05 -2.91
CA SER A 89 3.45 -16.36 -2.93
C SER A 89 4.23 -17.36 -3.81
N PRO A 90 5.51 -17.66 -3.51
CA PRO A 90 6.30 -18.58 -4.31
C PRO A 90 5.71 -19.98 -4.25
N GLY A 91 5.73 -20.68 -5.39
CA GLY A 91 5.23 -22.07 -5.49
C GLY A 91 3.72 -22.22 -5.43
N ILE A 92 2.96 -21.12 -5.25
CA ILE A 92 1.49 -21.19 -5.30
C ILE A 92 1.02 -21.09 -6.75
N GLU A 93 0.26 -22.09 -7.18
CA GLU A 93 -0.36 -22.11 -8.50
C GLU A 93 -1.36 -20.97 -8.65
N MET A 94 -1.49 -20.41 -9.86
CA MET A 94 -2.34 -19.24 -10.11
C MET A 94 -3.78 -19.47 -9.65
N SER A 95 -4.37 -20.63 -9.96
CA SER A 95 -5.73 -20.99 -9.54
C SER A 95 -5.94 -21.12 -8.02
N GLN A 96 -4.88 -21.12 -7.23
CA GLN A 96 -4.92 -21.27 -5.78
C GLN A 96 -4.59 -19.97 -5.04
N ARG A 97 -4.17 -18.92 -5.76
CA ARG A 97 -3.65 -17.70 -5.13
C ARG A 97 -4.68 -16.96 -4.29
N SER A 98 -5.92 -16.84 -4.76
CA SER A 98 -6.99 -16.17 -3.99
C SER A 98 -7.33 -16.94 -2.70
N ALA A 99 -7.39 -18.27 -2.76
CA ALA A 99 -7.62 -19.09 -1.58
C ALA A 99 -6.46 -19.01 -0.58
N TRP A 100 -5.21 -19.08 -1.08
CA TRP A 100 -4.01 -18.91 -0.28
C TRP A 100 -3.98 -17.53 0.41
N LEU A 101 -4.25 -16.46 -0.34
CA LEU A 101 -4.26 -15.09 0.22
C LEU A 101 -5.29 -14.95 1.34
N ARG A 102 -6.51 -15.46 1.14
CA ARG A 102 -7.53 -15.47 2.21
C ARG A 102 -7.09 -16.27 3.45
N GLY A 103 -6.31 -17.33 3.25
CA GLY A 103 -5.67 -18.07 4.34
C GLY A 103 -4.69 -17.19 5.12
N MET A 104 -3.88 -16.39 4.43
CA MET A 104 -2.91 -15.49 5.03
C MET A 104 -3.55 -14.41 5.94
N PHE A 105 -4.81 -14.06 5.72
CA PHE A 105 -5.49 -13.07 6.58
C PHE A 105 -5.58 -13.48 8.05
N LYS A 106 -5.57 -14.78 8.33
CA LYS A 106 -5.69 -15.34 9.68
C LYS A 106 -4.35 -15.79 10.28
N VAL A 107 -3.26 -15.68 9.51
CA VAL A 107 -1.93 -16.07 9.98
C VAL A 107 -1.46 -15.06 11.03
N LYS A 108 -0.92 -15.56 12.12
CA LYS A 108 -0.30 -14.70 13.13
C LYS A 108 1.04 -14.18 12.65
N VAL A 109 1.34 -12.94 12.98
CA VAL A 109 2.62 -12.31 12.62
C VAL A 109 3.81 -13.13 13.13
N GLY A 110 3.70 -13.71 14.32
CA GLY A 110 4.75 -14.53 14.91
C GLY A 110 4.96 -15.89 14.23
N ASP A 111 4.02 -16.35 13.42
CA ASP A 111 4.08 -17.63 12.69
C ASP A 111 4.54 -17.44 11.23
N LEU A 112 4.87 -16.20 10.82
CA LEU A 112 5.38 -15.94 9.47
C LEU A 112 6.78 -16.52 9.29
N GLU A 113 6.97 -17.17 8.16
CA GLU A 113 8.27 -17.69 7.69
C GLU A 113 8.74 -16.92 6.44
N SER A 114 10.00 -17.14 6.03
CA SER A 114 10.48 -16.64 4.74
C SER A 114 9.67 -17.26 3.58
N PRO A 115 9.33 -16.50 2.52
CA PRO A 115 9.80 -15.11 2.29
C PRO A 115 8.87 -14.02 2.85
N GLN A 116 7.74 -14.38 3.47
CA GLN A 116 6.75 -13.39 3.94
C GLN A 116 7.28 -12.58 5.13
N GLN A 117 8.06 -13.21 6.01
CA GLN A 117 8.70 -12.52 7.13
C GLN A 117 9.71 -11.47 6.63
N ASP A 118 10.57 -11.86 5.67
CA ASP A 118 11.58 -10.96 5.10
C ASP A 118 10.94 -9.78 4.36
N TRP A 119 9.89 -10.07 3.58
CA TRP A 119 9.09 -9.06 2.90
C TRP A 119 8.49 -8.04 3.89
N ARG A 120 7.88 -8.51 4.99
CA ARG A 120 7.32 -7.65 6.02
C ARG A 120 8.39 -6.78 6.67
N SER A 121 9.53 -7.35 7.04
CA SER A 121 10.65 -6.62 7.63
C SER A 121 11.17 -5.53 6.69
N SER A 122 11.34 -5.85 5.40
CA SER A 122 11.82 -4.89 4.40
C SER A 122 10.89 -3.69 4.21
N ILE A 123 9.56 -3.89 4.31
CA ILE A 123 8.59 -2.80 4.26
C ILE A 123 8.77 -1.85 5.45
N ILE A 124 8.80 -2.40 6.66
CA ILE A 124 8.91 -1.61 7.88
C ILE A 124 10.22 -0.83 7.91
N GLU A 125 11.35 -1.47 7.60
CA GLU A 125 12.66 -0.82 7.52
C GLU A 125 12.67 0.33 6.50
N SER A 126 12.07 0.10 5.32
CA SER A 126 11.99 1.14 4.29
C SER A 126 11.20 2.36 4.75
N ILE A 127 10.05 2.14 5.39
CA ILE A 127 9.18 3.22 5.86
C ILE A 127 9.85 3.98 7.02
N GLN A 128 10.48 3.26 7.95
CA GLN A 128 11.22 3.87 9.07
C GLN A 128 12.43 4.69 8.59
N GLY A 129 13.05 4.28 7.47
CA GLY A 129 14.20 4.95 6.88
C GLY A 129 13.88 6.17 6.00
N MET A 130 12.61 6.49 5.74
CA MET A 130 12.23 7.64 4.92
C MET A 130 12.65 8.97 5.54
N GLN A 131 13.14 9.89 4.70
CA GLN A 131 13.72 11.19 5.12
C GLN A 131 12.96 12.40 4.54
N GLU A 132 11.91 12.15 3.77
CA GLU A 132 11.07 13.17 3.12
C GLU A 132 9.63 12.70 3.02
N ASP A 133 8.69 13.62 2.96
CA ASP A 133 7.28 13.32 2.80
C ASP A 133 7.08 12.45 1.56
N THR A 134 6.37 11.36 1.71
CA THR A 134 6.29 10.30 0.68
C THR A 134 4.87 9.79 0.49
N ILE A 135 4.47 9.63 -0.78
CA ILE A 135 3.26 8.86 -1.14
C ILE A 135 3.67 7.53 -1.76
N ILE A 136 3.01 6.45 -1.34
CA ILE A 136 3.31 5.08 -1.75
C ILE A 136 2.06 4.42 -2.30
N PHE A 137 2.05 4.11 -3.60
CA PHE A 137 0.98 3.34 -4.24
C PHE A 137 1.27 1.85 -4.10
N SER A 138 0.40 1.14 -3.40
CA SER A 138 0.68 -0.19 -2.92
C SER A 138 -0.57 -1.07 -2.80
N HIS A 139 -0.57 -2.03 -1.89
CA HIS A 139 -1.49 -3.15 -1.82
C HIS A 139 -2.08 -3.33 -0.42
N PHE A 140 -3.14 -4.11 -0.37
CA PHE A 140 -3.87 -4.45 0.84
C PHE A 140 -2.96 -5.02 1.95
N MET A 141 -2.11 -6.03 1.61
CA MET A 141 -1.27 -6.67 2.62
C MET A 141 -0.11 -5.78 3.08
N VAL A 142 0.43 -4.92 2.20
CA VAL A 142 1.46 -3.93 2.56
C VAL A 142 0.93 -2.94 3.60
N ILE A 143 -0.28 -2.40 3.36
CA ILE A 143 -0.93 -1.48 4.32
C ILE A 143 -1.17 -2.19 5.65
N ASN A 144 -1.67 -3.44 5.63
CA ASN A 144 -1.86 -4.23 6.84
C ASN A 144 -0.55 -4.52 7.58
N CYS A 145 0.56 -4.75 6.88
CA CYS A 145 1.87 -4.88 7.53
C CYS A 145 2.23 -3.65 8.36
N VAL A 146 2.00 -2.46 7.80
CA VAL A 146 2.39 -1.21 8.45
C VAL A 146 1.43 -0.85 9.59
N VAL A 147 0.12 -0.88 9.32
CA VAL A 147 -0.90 -0.60 10.34
C VAL A 147 -0.82 -1.63 11.49
N GLY A 148 -0.64 -2.92 11.14
CA GLY A 148 -0.46 -3.98 12.11
C GLY A 148 0.82 -3.85 12.94
N TRP A 149 1.92 -3.34 12.36
CA TRP A 149 3.14 -3.01 13.10
C TRP A 149 2.90 -1.89 14.12
N ILE A 150 2.24 -0.81 13.71
CA ILE A 150 1.96 0.35 14.57
C ILE A 150 1.02 -0.04 15.73
N ASN A 151 -0.04 -0.80 15.41
CA ASN A 151 -1.10 -1.15 16.36
C ASN A 151 -0.85 -2.48 17.10
N ASN A 152 0.29 -3.16 16.83
CA ASN A 152 0.66 -4.46 17.42
C ASN A 152 -0.41 -5.54 17.20
N PHE A 153 -0.89 -5.70 15.96
CA PHE A 153 -1.83 -6.78 15.63
C PHE A 153 -1.18 -8.15 15.77
N ASP A 154 -1.91 -9.10 16.38
CA ASP A 154 -1.48 -10.51 16.42
C ASP A 154 -1.55 -11.15 15.05
N ASN A 155 -2.61 -10.86 14.27
CA ASN A 155 -2.81 -11.38 12.93
C ASN A 155 -2.21 -10.46 11.87
N LEU A 156 -1.86 -11.04 10.73
CA LEU A 156 -1.30 -10.30 9.60
C LEU A 156 -2.30 -9.27 9.02
N VAL A 157 -3.60 -9.54 9.14
CA VAL A 157 -4.68 -8.63 8.72
C VAL A 157 -5.55 -8.29 9.93
N GLY A 158 -5.74 -7.00 10.16
CA GLY A 158 -6.62 -6.43 11.19
C GLY A 158 -7.33 -5.17 10.72
N PHE A 159 -7.04 -4.73 9.49
CA PHE A 159 -7.57 -3.54 8.85
C PHE A 159 -7.98 -3.83 7.41
N TYR A 160 -9.09 -3.28 6.94
CA TYR A 160 -9.64 -3.56 5.61
C TYR A 160 -9.74 -2.31 4.73
N PRO A 161 -8.60 -1.69 4.33
CA PRO A 161 -8.59 -0.49 3.52
C PRO A 161 -9.33 -0.69 2.19
N ASP A 162 -10.19 0.24 1.77
CA ASP A 162 -10.88 0.20 0.48
C ASP A 162 -9.94 0.56 -0.69
N ASN A 163 -10.34 0.26 -1.91
CA ASN A 163 -9.61 0.65 -3.10
C ASN A 163 -9.45 2.17 -3.18
N CYS A 164 -8.25 2.64 -3.52
CA CYS A 164 -7.86 4.05 -3.52
C CYS A 164 -8.03 4.75 -2.16
N SER A 165 -8.18 4.01 -1.04
CA SER A 165 -8.12 4.62 0.29
C SER A 165 -6.70 5.09 0.62
N VAL A 166 -6.60 6.13 1.43
CA VAL A 166 -5.34 6.75 1.86
C VAL A 166 -5.18 6.58 3.36
N THR A 167 -4.18 5.83 3.77
CA THR A 167 -3.76 5.69 5.17
C THR A 167 -2.59 6.61 5.43
N LYS A 168 -2.68 7.49 6.44
CA LYS A 168 -1.62 8.46 6.76
C LYS A 168 -0.84 8.04 8.00
N ILE A 169 0.46 8.11 7.88
CA ILE A 169 1.41 7.75 8.92
C ILE A 169 2.37 8.90 9.12
N LEU A 170 2.74 9.15 10.34
CA LEU A 170 3.81 10.05 10.72
C LEU A 170 5.02 9.25 11.17
N ASN A 171 6.16 9.49 10.54
CA ASN A 171 7.44 8.93 10.95
C ASN A 171 8.25 10.00 11.70
N ARG A 172 8.50 9.76 12.99
CA ARG A 172 9.36 10.57 13.84
C ARG A 172 10.65 9.82 14.13
N ASN A 173 11.68 10.04 13.34
CA ASN A 173 13.00 9.40 13.54
C ASN A 173 12.92 7.85 13.63
N GLY A 174 12.13 7.22 12.76
CA GLY A 174 11.91 5.76 12.74
C GLY A 174 10.78 5.25 13.64
N LYS A 175 10.18 6.11 14.49
CA LYS A 175 8.98 5.78 15.24
C LYS A 175 7.75 6.12 14.40
N LEU A 176 6.99 5.11 14.03
CA LEU A 176 5.78 5.25 13.21
C LEU A 176 4.54 5.47 14.08
N GLU A 177 3.68 6.37 13.66
CA GLU A 177 2.40 6.68 14.29
C GLU A 177 1.30 6.73 13.21
N LEU A 178 0.19 6.05 13.43
CA LEU A 178 -0.97 6.10 12.55
C LEU A 178 -1.77 7.38 12.85
N THR A 179 -1.80 8.31 11.89
CA THR A 179 -2.50 9.59 12.07
C THR A 179 -3.89 9.58 11.44
N GLN A 180 -4.10 8.75 10.42
CA GLN A 180 -5.41 8.56 9.79
C GLN A 180 -5.50 7.16 9.17
N GLU A 181 -6.52 6.42 9.52
CA GLU A 181 -6.90 5.21 8.78
C GLU A 181 -7.56 5.57 7.45
N GLY A 182 -7.26 4.80 6.41
CA GLY A 182 -7.98 4.89 5.14
C GLY A 182 -9.43 4.44 5.32
N ASN A 183 -10.30 4.82 4.38
CA ASN A 183 -11.67 4.31 4.37
C ASN A 183 -11.65 2.79 4.30
N GLU A 184 -12.45 2.14 5.12
CA GLU A 184 -12.61 0.68 5.10
C GLU A 184 -13.65 0.23 4.07
N LEU A 185 -13.46 -0.99 3.58
CA LEU A 185 -14.43 -1.66 2.72
C LEU A 185 -15.80 -1.72 3.41
N SER A 186 -16.81 -1.18 2.74
CA SER A 186 -18.22 -1.29 3.18
C SER A 186 -18.81 -2.69 2.95
N THR A 187 -18.10 -3.56 2.22
CA THR A 187 -18.50 -4.93 1.87
C THR A 187 -17.31 -5.87 2.02
N VAL A 188 -17.62 -7.09 2.50
CA VAL A 188 -16.62 -8.17 2.66
C VAL A 188 -15.88 -8.41 1.35
N VAL A 189 -14.56 -8.53 1.42
CA VAL A 189 -13.71 -8.94 0.29
C VAL A 189 -14.21 -10.28 -0.23
N GLN A 190 -14.81 -10.27 -1.43
CA GLN A 190 -15.24 -11.48 -2.12
C GLN A 190 -14.07 -12.16 -2.81
#